data_1f756686b7e5349c438a1ea5dff36bf1
#
_entry.id   1f756686b7e5349c438a1ea5dff36bf1
#
_cell.length_a   1.000
_cell.length_b   1.000
_cell.length_c   1.000
_cell.angle_alpha   90.00
_cell.angle_beta   90.00
_cell.angle_gamma   90.00
#
_symmetry.space_group_name_H-M   'P 1'
#
loop_
_entity.id
_entity.type
_entity.pdbx_description
1 polymer ?
#
loop_
_entity_poly.entity_id
_entity_poly.type
_entity_poly.pdbx_seq_one_letter_code
_entity_poly.pdbx_strand_id
1 'polypeptide(L)'
;GDVNEEYLPDENAGYIVNCDIPMTGSTWDDKSDTSLHFVYETDESEEDYDNGYECTALTLKKGDKSATAEEEYFTYNYDKNFLKQYKVVTKEGKEYIYACALSYNDYTDVMVFDINDDDIKLSGVFTCHLVYDTSDPDYYGEFIPTDPENMYFGQVGNLFGTYTCYGRHVVGDDGMPEPADSVYKISWGSEEAKSLKSINVTMLDDKYNEQGEETIDAGEHFLPIRTDNSSFVDCRLDDGRLVRLKITKTDYPVQIDGEDVDDLFEGLVYAG
;
A
#
# COMPACT_ATOMS: atom_id res chain seq x y z
N GLY A 1 8.39 -12.01 -31.30
CA GLY A 1 8.57 -12.51 -29.98
C GLY A 1 7.22 -12.74 -29.38
N ASP A 2 6.95 -13.95 -28.99
CA ASP A 2 5.67 -14.49 -28.61
C ASP A 2 5.07 -13.72 -27.42
N VAL A 3 3.85 -13.28 -27.58
CA VAL A 3 2.99 -12.77 -26.51
C VAL A 3 2.72 -13.97 -25.61
N ASN A 4 3.09 -13.88 -24.35
CA ASN A 4 2.77 -14.87 -23.34
C ASN A 4 1.25 -15.07 -23.30
N GLU A 5 0.80 -16.22 -23.77
CA GLU A 5 -0.53 -16.76 -23.51
C GLU A 5 -0.60 -17.30 -22.07
N GLU A 6 -0.22 -16.51 -21.09
CA GLU A 6 -0.20 -16.95 -19.71
C GLU A 6 -1.17 -16.19 -18.84
N TYR A 7 -1.98 -16.96 -18.19
CA TYR A 7 -3.03 -16.63 -17.22
C TYR A 7 -4.31 -16.08 -17.84
N LEU A 8 -5.08 -16.97 -18.45
CA LEU A 8 -6.53 -16.87 -18.29
C LEU A 8 -6.82 -17.32 -16.86
N PRO A 9 -7.33 -16.45 -15.99
CA PRO A 9 -7.73 -16.85 -14.65
C PRO A 9 -8.77 -17.99 -14.76
N ASP A 10 -8.73 -18.90 -13.81
CA ASP A 10 -9.79 -19.90 -13.64
C ASP A 10 -11.15 -19.20 -13.82
N GLU A 11 -12.05 -19.72 -14.64
CA GLU A 11 -13.34 -19.09 -14.94
C GLU A 11 -14.19 -18.81 -13.69
N ASN A 12 -13.81 -19.36 -12.55
CA ASN A 12 -14.43 -19.15 -11.23
C ASN A 12 -13.59 -18.27 -10.28
N ALA A 13 -12.41 -17.81 -10.68
CA ALA A 13 -11.61 -16.88 -9.89
C ALA A 13 -11.91 -15.44 -10.31
N GLY A 14 -11.84 -14.50 -9.34
CA GLY A 14 -11.81 -13.09 -9.66
C GLY A 14 -10.55 -12.72 -10.47
N TYR A 15 -10.55 -11.57 -11.09
CA TYR A 15 -9.41 -11.08 -11.85
C TYR A 15 -9.27 -9.55 -11.76
N ILE A 16 -8.07 -9.08 -12.06
CA ILE A 16 -7.76 -7.66 -12.19
C ILE A 16 -7.07 -7.48 -13.54
N VAL A 17 -7.59 -6.55 -14.34
CA VAL A 17 -7.05 -6.25 -15.67
C VAL A 17 -6.92 -4.74 -15.86
N ASN A 18 -5.93 -4.34 -16.66
CA ASN A 18 -5.85 -2.97 -17.12
C ASN A 18 -7.12 -2.60 -17.89
N CYS A 19 -7.62 -1.41 -17.68
CA CYS A 19 -8.69 -0.84 -18.49
C CYS A 19 -8.29 0.53 -19.01
N ASP A 20 -8.95 0.95 -20.07
CA ASP A 20 -8.68 2.20 -20.76
C ASP A 20 -9.98 3.01 -20.86
N ILE A 21 -10.43 3.53 -19.71
CA ILE A 21 -11.59 4.40 -19.64
C ILE A 21 -11.18 5.77 -20.16
N PRO A 22 -11.88 6.35 -21.16
CA PRO A 22 -11.58 7.67 -21.67
C PRO A 22 -11.54 8.73 -20.57
N MET A 23 -10.63 9.69 -20.67
CA MET A 23 -10.44 10.75 -19.69
C MET A 23 -10.44 12.11 -20.38
N THR A 24 -11.25 13.03 -19.91
CA THR A 24 -11.36 14.41 -20.43
C THR A 24 -11.38 15.43 -19.31
N GLY A 25 -11.11 16.68 -19.64
CA GLY A 25 -11.22 17.78 -18.69
C GLY A 25 -12.65 18.15 -18.31
N SER A 26 -12.78 19.04 -17.35
CA SER A 26 -14.06 19.46 -16.72
C SER A 26 -15.08 20.09 -17.69
N THR A 27 -14.67 20.46 -18.90
CA THR A 27 -15.57 20.99 -19.94
C THR A 27 -16.39 19.92 -20.65
N TRP A 28 -16.07 18.63 -20.44
CA TRP A 28 -16.81 17.53 -21.03
C TRP A 28 -18.16 17.34 -20.31
N ASP A 29 -19.26 17.38 -21.06
CA ASP A 29 -20.61 17.15 -20.54
C ASP A 29 -21.46 16.44 -21.63
N ASP A 30 -21.23 15.14 -21.79
CA ASP A 30 -22.08 14.30 -22.65
C ASP A 30 -22.91 13.35 -21.80
N LYS A 31 -24.08 13.84 -21.36
CA LYS A 31 -25.04 13.07 -20.57
C LYS A 31 -25.71 11.94 -21.34
N SER A 32 -25.59 11.92 -22.66
CA SER A 32 -26.13 10.86 -23.51
C SER A 32 -25.21 9.64 -23.61
N ASP A 33 -23.94 9.80 -23.28
CA ASP A 33 -22.97 8.69 -23.30
C ASP A 33 -23.18 7.81 -22.08
N THR A 34 -23.57 6.56 -22.31
CA THR A 34 -23.80 5.54 -21.29
C THR A 34 -22.56 4.69 -21.01
N SER A 35 -21.45 4.93 -21.69
CA SER A 35 -20.17 4.31 -21.39
C SER A 35 -19.49 4.96 -20.18
N LEU A 36 -18.57 4.22 -19.54
CA LEU A 36 -17.76 4.80 -18.47
C LEU A 36 -16.81 5.85 -19.02
N HIS A 37 -16.69 6.96 -18.30
CA HIS A 37 -15.86 8.08 -18.67
C HIS A 37 -15.31 8.78 -17.43
N PHE A 38 -14.02 9.12 -17.43
CA PHE A 38 -13.41 9.94 -16.40
C PHE A 38 -13.38 11.42 -16.80
N VAL A 39 -13.75 12.26 -15.86
CA VAL A 39 -13.60 13.73 -15.96
C VAL A 39 -12.67 14.18 -14.83
N TYR A 40 -11.63 14.91 -15.16
CA TYR A 40 -10.72 15.47 -14.19
C TYR A 40 -10.85 16.99 -14.08
N GLU A 41 -10.60 17.50 -12.90
CA GLU A 41 -10.41 18.92 -12.62
C GLU A 41 -8.93 19.20 -12.31
N THR A 42 -8.45 20.36 -12.69
CA THR A 42 -7.08 20.79 -12.48
C THR A 42 -7.02 22.11 -11.73
N ASP A 43 -5.99 22.29 -10.90
CA ASP A 43 -5.66 23.60 -10.34
C ASP A 43 -4.82 24.39 -11.33
N GLU A 44 -5.42 25.40 -11.96
CA GLU A 44 -4.75 26.28 -12.91
C GLU A 44 -3.79 27.28 -12.24
N SER A 45 -3.79 27.37 -10.91
CA SER A 45 -2.92 28.29 -10.16
C SER A 45 -1.50 27.72 -9.94
N GLU A 46 -1.34 26.41 -10.04
CA GLU A 46 -0.06 25.71 -9.88
C GLU A 46 0.32 25.01 -11.19
N GLU A 47 1.03 25.73 -12.05
CA GLU A 47 1.62 25.16 -13.26
C GLU A 47 2.89 24.39 -12.87
N ASP A 48 2.84 23.07 -12.93
CA ASP A 48 4.05 22.25 -12.88
C ASP A 48 4.81 22.44 -14.20
N TYR A 49 6.03 22.98 -14.11
CA TYR A 49 6.84 23.41 -15.25
C TYR A 49 7.10 22.31 -16.29
N ASP A 50 6.95 21.05 -15.94
CA ASP A 50 7.26 19.92 -16.83
C ASP A 50 6.03 19.21 -17.42
N ASN A 51 4.84 19.25 -16.79
CA ASN A 51 3.73 18.33 -17.14
C ASN A 51 2.32 18.97 -17.22
N GLY A 52 2.16 20.23 -16.95
CA GLY A 52 0.85 20.89 -16.93
C GLY A 52 0.25 20.98 -15.53
N TYR A 53 -1.08 21.16 -15.45
CA TYR A 53 -1.78 21.38 -14.18
C TYR A 53 -2.00 20.10 -13.42
N GLU A 54 -1.81 20.15 -12.10
CA GLU A 54 -2.13 19.04 -11.21
C GLU A 54 -3.63 18.76 -11.18
N CYS A 55 -3.99 17.49 -11.12
CA CYS A 55 -5.36 17.03 -11.02
C CYS A 55 -5.83 17.09 -9.55
N THR A 56 -6.91 17.82 -9.30
CA THR A 56 -7.46 18.03 -7.95
C THR A 56 -8.75 17.23 -7.69
N ALA A 57 -9.41 16.78 -8.74
CA ALA A 57 -10.58 15.91 -8.62
C ALA A 57 -10.70 14.98 -9.82
N LEU A 58 -11.18 13.76 -9.56
CA LEU A 58 -11.46 12.77 -10.58
C LEU A 58 -12.89 12.25 -10.42
N THR A 59 -13.69 12.42 -11.45
CA THR A 59 -15.08 11.96 -11.48
C THR A 59 -15.24 10.82 -12.48
N LEU A 60 -15.77 9.67 -12.02
CA LEU A 60 -16.22 8.62 -12.92
C LEU A 60 -17.69 8.85 -13.26
N LYS A 61 -18.01 8.87 -14.55
CA LYS A 61 -19.36 9.11 -15.10
C LYS A 61 -19.85 7.96 -15.97
N LYS A 62 -21.16 7.77 -15.94
CA LYS A 62 -21.90 6.89 -16.86
C LYS A 62 -23.29 7.49 -17.07
N GLY A 63 -23.53 8.13 -18.21
CA GLY A 63 -24.75 8.89 -18.44
C GLY A 63 -24.91 10.05 -17.45
N ASP A 64 -26.00 10.07 -16.69
CA ASP A 64 -26.28 11.03 -15.63
C ASP A 64 -25.77 10.60 -14.24
N LYS A 65 -25.14 9.43 -14.15
CA LYS A 65 -24.56 8.88 -12.91
C LYS A 65 -23.10 9.30 -12.77
N SER A 66 -22.71 9.63 -11.57
CA SER A 66 -21.31 10.00 -11.30
C SER A 66 -20.91 9.83 -9.83
N ALA A 67 -19.62 9.66 -9.61
CA ALA A 67 -19.00 9.77 -8.30
C ALA A 67 -17.64 10.46 -8.44
N THR A 68 -17.29 11.28 -7.46
CA THR A 68 -16.08 12.12 -7.50
C THR A 68 -15.16 11.80 -6.34
N ALA A 69 -13.89 11.59 -6.64
CA ALA A 69 -12.80 11.64 -5.66
C ALA A 69 -12.22 13.05 -5.67
N GLU A 70 -12.30 13.75 -4.53
CA GLU A 70 -11.87 15.15 -4.36
C GLU A 70 -10.53 15.23 -3.65
N GLU A 71 -9.87 16.37 -3.74
CA GLU A 71 -8.55 16.67 -3.17
C GLU A 71 -8.43 16.31 -1.69
N GLU A 72 -9.49 16.46 -0.91
CA GLU A 72 -9.48 16.12 0.53
C GLU A 72 -9.16 14.64 0.82
N TYR A 73 -9.31 13.76 -0.17
CA TYR A 73 -9.01 12.32 -0.08
C TYR A 73 -7.62 11.98 -0.58
N PHE A 74 -6.91 12.92 -1.17
CA PHE A 74 -5.59 12.67 -1.76
C PHE A 74 -4.48 12.96 -0.75
N THR A 75 -3.48 12.09 -0.73
CA THR A 75 -2.26 12.34 0.05
C THR A 75 -1.48 13.49 -0.56
N TYR A 76 -1.44 13.54 -1.90
CA TYR A 76 -0.83 14.59 -2.70
C TYR A 76 -1.63 14.80 -3.97
N ASN A 77 -1.52 15.99 -4.57
CA ASN A 77 -2.02 16.21 -5.92
C ASN A 77 -1.23 15.34 -6.91
N TYR A 78 -1.84 14.94 -7.99
CA TYR A 78 -1.24 14.06 -8.98
C TYR A 78 -1.42 14.59 -10.39
N ASP A 79 -0.49 14.24 -11.28
CA ASP A 79 -0.63 14.47 -12.71
C ASP A 79 -1.52 13.37 -13.32
N LYS A 80 -2.53 13.77 -14.11
CA LYS A 80 -3.42 12.85 -14.82
C LYS A 80 -2.69 11.84 -15.72
N ASN A 81 -1.48 12.17 -16.18
CA ASN A 81 -0.67 11.30 -17.02
C ASN A 81 -0.06 10.12 -16.23
N PHE A 82 0.00 10.21 -14.90
CA PHE A 82 0.45 9.15 -14.01
C PHE A 82 -0.70 8.35 -13.39
N LEU A 83 -1.91 8.48 -13.95
CA LEU A 83 -3.05 7.69 -13.54
C LEU A 83 -3.08 6.36 -14.29
N LYS A 84 -3.13 5.25 -13.54
CA LYS A 84 -3.36 3.91 -14.07
C LYS A 84 -4.73 3.41 -13.65
N GLN A 85 -5.37 2.67 -14.53
CA GLN A 85 -6.74 2.22 -14.32
C GLN A 85 -6.80 0.69 -14.40
N TYR A 86 -7.53 0.11 -13.45
CA TYR A 86 -7.76 -1.33 -13.41
C TYR A 86 -9.24 -1.63 -13.20
N LYS A 87 -9.72 -2.65 -13.90
CA LYS A 87 -11.01 -3.26 -13.60
C LYS A 87 -10.77 -4.45 -12.69
N VAL A 88 -11.40 -4.43 -11.54
CA VAL A 88 -11.35 -5.48 -10.52
C VAL A 88 -12.68 -6.24 -10.55
N VAL A 89 -12.63 -7.53 -10.77
CA VAL A 89 -13.80 -8.42 -10.74
C VAL A 89 -13.58 -9.48 -9.69
N THR A 90 -14.44 -9.52 -8.67
CA THR A 90 -14.36 -10.54 -7.62
C THR A 90 -14.90 -11.88 -8.09
N LYS A 91 -14.60 -12.95 -7.37
CA LYS A 91 -15.13 -14.29 -7.67
C LYS A 91 -16.67 -14.37 -7.59
N GLU A 92 -17.30 -13.46 -6.83
CA GLU A 92 -18.75 -13.31 -6.74
C GLU A 92 -19.32 -12.48 -7.89
N GLY A 93 -18.46 -11.98 -8.80
CA GLY A 93 -18.85 -11.19 -9.96
C GLY A 93 -19.08 -9.71 -9.69
N LYS A 94 -18.71 -9.19 -8.52
CA LYS A 94 -18.73 -7.76 -8.24
C LYS A 94 -17.61 -7.06 -8.99
N GLU A 95 -17.90 -5.86 -9.49
CA GLU A 95 -17.00 -5.07 -10.34
C GLU A 95 -16.67 -3.72 -9.72
N TYR A 96 -15.39 -3.37 -9.75
CA TYR A 96 -14.88 -2.09 -9.26
C TYR A 96 -13.87 -1.52 -10.25
N ILE A 97 -13.74 -0.20 -10.27
CA ILE A 97 -12.66 0.49 -10.97
C ILE A 97 -11.68 1.02 -9.94
N TYR A 98 -10.43 0.60 -10.07
CA TYR A 98 -9.30 1.14 -9.31
C TYR A 98 -8.58 2.16 -10.18
N ALA A 99 -8.66 3.43 -9.81
CA ALA A 99 -7.89 4.51 -10.41
C ALA A 99 -6.70 4.79 -9.50
N CYS A 100 -5.50 4.40 -9.94
CA CYS A 100 -4.28 4.49 -9.15
C CYS A 100 -3.49 5.73 -9.56
N ALA A 101 -3.40 6.70 -8.67
CA ALA A 101 -2.65 7.93 -8.85
C ALA A 101 -1.29 7.83 -8.16
N LEU A 102 -0.22 7.79 -8.95
CA LEU A 102 1.14 7.86 -8.44
C LEU A 102 1.47 9.32 -8.07
N SER A 103 1.85 9.54 -6.83
CA SER A 103 2.21 10.85 -6.30
C SER A 103 3.69 10.93 -5.90
N TYR A 104 4.10 12.09 -5.39
CA TYR A 104 5.45 12.28 -4.88
C TYR A 104 5.77 11.34 -3.72
N ASN A 105 7.05 11.05 -3.50
CA ASN A 105 7.57 10.16 -2.46
C ASN A 105 7.05 8.71 -2.55
N ASP A 106 6.76 8.25 -3.78
CA ASP A 106 6.30 6.88 -4.06
C ASP A 106 4.96 6.49 -3.42
N TYR A 107 4.19 7.44 -2.89
CA TYR A 107 2.83 7.18 -2.46
C TYR A 107 1.91 6.99 -3.67
N THR A 108 0.98 6.07 -3.53
CA THR A 108 -0.07 5.82 -4.52
C THR A 108 -1.43 5.93 -3.84
N ASP A 109 -2.28 6.79 -4.36
CA ASP A 109 -3.68 6.84 -3.98
C ASP A 109 -4.48 5.95 -4.94
N VAL A 110 -5.11 4.92 -4.40
CA VAL A 110 -6.02 4.03 -5.13
C VAL A 110 -7.44 4.49 -4.87
N MET A 111 -8.03 5.16 -5.85
CA MET A 111 -9.42 5.59 -5.81
C MET A 111 -10.30 4.42 -6.25
N VAL A 112 -11.21 3.98 -5.39
CA VAL A 112 -12.04 2.80 -5.61
C VAL A 112 -13.47 3.24 -5.95
N PHE A 113 -13.90 2.95 -7.17
CA PHE A 113 -15.26 3.22 -7.64
C PHE A 113 -16.05 1.91 -7.73
N ASP A 114 -17.18 1.88 -7.06
CA ASP A 114 -18.16 0.79 -7.13
C ASP A 114 -19.11 1.02 -8.31
N ILE A 115 -19.13 0.08 -9.24
CA ILE A 115 -19.96 0.13 -10.47
C ILE A 115 -20.98 -1.02 -10.54
N ASN A 116 -21.30 -1.64 -9.41
CA ASN A 116 -22.19 -2.82 -9.38
C ASN A 116 -23.68 -2.49 -9.56
N ASP A 117 -24.10 -1.35 -9.05
CA ASP A 117 -25.47 -0.88 -9.12
C ASP A 117 -25.68 0.06 -10.32
N ASP A 118 -26.91 0.51 -10.51
CA ASP A 118 -27.22 1.54 -11.50
C ASP A 118 -26.53 2.88 -11.20
N ASP A 119 -26.16 3.13 -9.94
CA ASP A 119 -25.37 4.28 -9.50
C ASP A 119 -23.88 3.92 -9.41
N ILE A 120 -23.03 4.92 -9.69
CA ILE A 120 -21.61 4.87 -9.41
C ILE A 120 -21.38 5.46 -8.02
N LYS A 121 -20.55 4.79 -7.21
CA LYS A 121 -20.16 5.25 -5.87
C LYS A 121 -18.65 5.29 -5.73
N LEU A 122 -18.14 6.29 -5.03
CA LEU A 122 -16.78 6.26 -4.51
C LEU A 122 -16.80 5.48 -3.19
N SER A 123 -16.21 4.29 -3.17
CA SER A 123 -16.07 3.51 -1.94
C SER A 123 -15.07 4.16 -0.98
N GLY A 124 -14.01 4.72 -1.52
CA GLY A 124 -12.99 5.43 -0.78
C GLY A 124 -11.68 5.59 -1.55
N VAL A 125 -10.67 6.09 -0.87
CA VAL A 125 -9.31 6.18 -1.37
C VAL A 125 -8.40 5.40 -0.43
N PHE A 126 -7.66 4.45 -0.98
CA PHE A 126 -6.68 3.65 -0.27
C PHE A 126 -5.28 4.16 -0.60
N THR A 127 -4.59 4.70 0.39
CA THR A 127 -3.23 5.20 0.21
C THR A 127 -2.23 4.12 0.59
N CYS A 128 -1.32 3.79 -0.32
CA CYS A 128 -0.26 2.83 -0.11
C CYS A 128 1.08 3.41 -0.54
N HIS A 129 2.16 2.80 -0.06
CA HIS A 129 3.51 3.13 -0.48
C HIS A 129 3.99 2.02 -1.40
N LEU A 130 4.38 2.31 -2.59
CA LEU A 130 4.77 1.35 -3.63
C LEU A 130 3.97 0.05 -3.66
N VAL A 131 3.54 -0.33 -4.80
CA VAL A 131 2.82 -1.59 -4.99
C VAL A 131 3.77 -2.59 -5.60
N TYR A 132 3.92 -3.74 -4.95
CA TYR A 132 4.87 -4.78 -5.35
C TYR A 132 4.24 -5.74 -6.36
N ASP A 133 5.05 -6.19 -7.29
CA ASP A 133 4.75 -7.39 -8.05
C ASP A 133 4.65 -8.58 -7.07
N THR A 134 3.55 -9.29 -7.14
CA THR A 134 3.29 -10.46 -6.28
C THR A 134 4.23 -11.63 -6.54
N SER A 135 4.90 -11.66 -7.70
CA SER A 135 5.83 -12.73 -8.09
C SER A 135 7.24 -12.55 -7.52
N ASP A 136 7.62 -11.31 -7.23
CA ASP A 136 8.91 -10.99 -6.64
C ASP A 136 8.76 -9.91 -5.56
N PRO A 137 8.69 -10.30 -4.28
CA PRO A 137 8.50 -9.37 -3.17
C PRO A 137 9.68 -8.42 -2.95
N ASP A 138 10.81 -8.63 -3.60
CA ASP A 138 11.96 -7.74 -3.54
C ASP A 138 12.02 -6.79 -4.74
N TYR A 139 11.06 -6.90 -5.66
CA TYR A 139 10.98 -6.04 -6.83
C TYR A 139 10.09 -4.82 -6.59
N TYR A 140 10.68 -3.64 -6.67
CA TYR A 140 9.98 -2.37 -6.70
C TYR A 140 9.52 -2.11 -8.14
N GLY A 141 8.32 -2.53 -8.46
CA GLY A 141 7.76 -2.39 -9.79
C GLY A 141 6.40 -1.72 -9.80
N GLU A 142 5.93 -1.45 -11.00
CA GLU A 142 4.56 -0.98 -11.20
C GLU A 142 3.57 -2.03 -10.69
N PHE A 143 2.52 -1.57 -10.02
CA PHE A 143 1.41 -2.40 -9.59
C PHE A 143 0.78 -3.11 -10.79
N ILE A 144 0.87 -4.41 -10.82
CA ILE A 144 0.15 -5.27 -11.77
C ILE A 144 -0.59 -6.33 -10.95
N PRO A 145 -1.63 -5.97 -10.17
CA PRO A 145 -2.42 -6.98 -9.51
C PRO A 145 -3.17 -7.77 -10.58
N THR A 146 -3.14 -9.07 -10.43
CA THR A 146 -3.90 -9.98 -11.31
C THR A 146 -4.98 -10.71 -10.56
N ASP A 147 -4.87 -10.79 -9.25
CA ASP A 147 -5.73 -11.58 -8.38
C ASP A 147 -6.28 -10.72 -7.22
N PRO A 148 -7.61 -10.49 -7.16
CA PRO A 148 -8.23 -9.71 -6.10
C PRO A 148 -8.19 -10.35 -4.71
N GLU A 149 -7.79 -11.60 -4.59
CA GLU A 149 -7.57 -12.28 -3.32
C GLU A 149 -6.09 -12.26 -2.87
N ASN A 150 -5.17 -11.79 -3.72
CA ASN A 150 -3.75 -11.74 -3.46
C ASN A 150 -3.14 -10.42 -3.96
N MET A 151 -3.62 -9.31 -3.43
CA MET A 151 -3.06 -8.00 -3.70
C MET A 151 -2.03 -7.67 -2.62
N TYR A 152 -0.81 -7.29 -3.01
CA TYR A 152 0.22 -6.88 -2.06
C TYR A 152 0.44 -5.37 -2.15
N PHE A 153 0.24 -4.68 -1.03
CA PHE A 153 0.43 -3.25 -0.91
C PHE A 153 1.52 -2.93 0.10
N GLY A 154 2.35 -1.96 -0.25
CA GLY A 154 3.37 -1.43 0.62
C GLY A 154 2.81 -0.37 1.59
N GLN A 155 3.38 -0.30 2.78
CA GLN A 155 3.10 0.70 3.79
C GLN A 155 4.39 1.16 4.43
N VAL A 156 4.40 2.38 4.94
CA VAL A 156 5.51 2.92 5.74
C VAL A 156 5.17 2.75 7.21
N GLY A 157 6.12 2.26 7.99
CA GLY A 157 6.04 2.19 9.43
C GLY A 157 7.23 2.87 10.10
N ASN A 158 7.07 3.25 11.36
CA ASN A 158 8.06 3.99 12.14
C ASN A 158 8.30 3.42 13.53
N LEU A 159 8.00 2.15 13.76
CA LEU A 159 8.18 1.52 15.09
C LEU A 159 9.63 1.22 15.43
N PHE A 160 10.49 1.09 14.42
CA PHE A 160 11.90 0.73 14.58
C PHE A 160 12.74 1.41 13.47
N GLY A 161 12.91 2.73 13.58
CA GLY A 161 13.24 3.56 12.43
C GLY A 161 12.12 3.56 11.41
N THR A 162 12.28 4.28 10.32
CA THR A 162 11.36 4.20 9.18
C THR A 162 11.65 2.95 8.36
N TYR A 163 10.62 2.21 8.04
CA TYR A 163 10.70 1.04 7.17
C TYR A 163 9.55 1.01 6.18
N THR A 164 9.75 0.32 5.08
CA THR A 164 8.68 -0.07 4.15
C THR A 164 8.35 -1.54 4.36
N CYS A 165 7.09 -1.83 4.52
CA CYS A 165 6.59 -3.20 4.65
C CYS A 165 5.42 -3.43 3.71
N TYR A 166 5.12 -4.70 3.42
CA TYR A 166 4.01 -5.08 2.57
C TYR A 166 3.30 -6.31 3.13
N GLY A 167 2.00 -6.38 2.84
CA GLY A 167 1.16 -7.47 3.25
C GLY A 167 0.08 -7.77 2.22
N ARG A 168 -0.46 -8.97 2.28
CA ARG A 168 -1.53 -9.44 1.42
C ARG A 168 -2.84 -8.75 1.80
N HIS A 169 -3.55 -8.28 0.77
CA HIS A 169 -4.87 -7.68 0.84
C HIS A 169 -5.85 -8.44 -0.05
N VAL A 170 -7.10 -8.35 0.29
CA VAL A 170 -8.23 -8.85 -0.50
C VAL A 170 -9.20 -7.72 -0.77
N VAL A 171 -10.04 -7.88 -1.77
CA VAL A 171 -11.12 -6.92 -2.04
C VAL A 171 -12.22 -7.12 -1.01
N GLY A 172 -12.51 -6.07 -0.24
CA GLY A 172 -13.59 -6.05 0.74
C GLY A 172 -14.98 -5.93 0.10
N ASP A 173 -16.01 -5.92 0.94
CA ASP A 173 -17.41 -5.87 0.50
C ASP A 173 -17.78 -4.59 -0.24
N ASP A 174 -17.09 -3.50 0.04
CA ASP A 174 -17.25 -2.19 -0.64
C ASP A 174 -16.26 -2.00 -1.80
N GLY A 175 -15.41 -2.99 -2.07
CA GLY A 175 -14.37 -2.93 -3.08
C GLY A 175 -13.03 -2.39 -2.60
N MET A 176 -12.96 -1.86 -1.38
CA MET A 176 -11.70 -1.36 -0.80
C MET A 176 -10.75 -2.50 -0.51
N PRO A 177 -9.43 -2.32 -0.72
CA PRO A 177 -8.44 -3.27 -0.24
C PRO A 177 -8.50 -3.42 1.29
N GLU A 178 -8.61 -4.65 1.76
CA GLU A 178 -8.59 -4.99 3.18
C GLU A 178 -7.42 -5.92 3.50
N PRO A 179 -6.70 -5.72 4.62
CA PRO A 179 -5.65 -6.63 5.03
C PRO A 179 -6.19 -8.06 5.20
N ALA A 180 -5.59 -9.01 4.49
CA ALA A 180 -5.91 -10.43 4.64
C ALA A 180 -5.04 -11.10 5.71
N ASP A 181 -3.83 -10.58 5.92
CA ASP A 181 -2.90 -11.03 6.92
C ASP A 181 -2.67 -9.91 7.95
N SER A 182 -2.49 -10.27 9.20
CA SER A 182 -2.21 -9.31 10.29
C SER A 182 -0.74 -8.92 10.39
N VAL A 183 0.12 -9.52 9.58
CA VAL A 183 1.57 -9.37 9.64
C VAL A 183 2.12 -9.01 8.28
N TYR A 184 3.03 -8.05 8.28
CA TYR A 184 3.69 -7.49 7.10
C TYR A 184 5.16 -7.88 7.07
N LYS A 185 5.69 -8.14 5.90
CA LYS A 185 7.12 -8.34 5.66
C LYS A 185 7.78 -6.98 5.47
N ILE A 186 8.89 -6.73 6.17
CA ILE A 186 9.70 -5.53 5.98
C ILE A 186 10.66 -5.78 4.80
N SER A 187 10.59 -4.92 3.78
CA SER A 187 11.45 -5.01 2.61
C SER A 187 12.64 -4.05 2.67
N TRP A 188 12.50 -2.96 3.42
CA TRP A 188 13.53 -1.97 3.62
C TRP A 188 13.39 -1.36 5.02
N GLY A 189 14.50 -1.18 5.71
CA GLY A 189 14.52 -0.63 7.07
C GLY A 189 15.94 -0.27 7.51
N SER A 190 16.10 0.04 8.81
CA SER A 190 17.40 0.39 9.40
C SER A 190 18.27 -0.85 9.53
N GLU A 191 19.22 -1.04 8.63
CA GLU A 191 20.13 -2.21 8.61
C GLU A 191 21.23 -2.12 9.70
N GLU A 192 21.53 -0.92 10.17
CA GLU A 192 22.60 -0.63 11.12
C GLU A 192 22.14 -0.51 12.58
N ALA A 193 20.90 -0.95 12.88
CA ALA A 193 20.37 -0.88 14.24
C ALA A 193 21.14 -1.79 15.17
N LYS A 194 21.76 -1.19 16.21
CA LYS A 194 22.62 -1.88 17.17
C LYS A 194 22.20 -1.56 18.59
N SER A 195 22.08 -2.59 19.42
CA SER A 195 21.67 -2.41 20.81
C SER A 195 22.73 -1.68 21.63
N LEU A 196 22.33 -0.66 22.38
CA LEU A 196 23.17 0.14 23.26
C LEU A 196 23.31 -0.51 24.66
N LYS A 197 22.36 -1.34 25.04
CA LYS A 197 22.29 -2.07 26.28
C LYS A 197 21.68 -3.45 26.09
N SER A 198 21.71 -4.29 27.11
CA SER A 198 21.03 -5.59 27.06
C SER A 198 19.53 -5.41 26.94
N ILE A 199 18.87 -6.19 26.09
CA ILE A 199 17.46 -6.11 25.76
C ILE A 199 16.80 -7.46 25.98
N ASN A 200 15.65 -7.45 26.66
CA ASN A 200 14.79 -8.62 26.75
C ASN A 200 13.98 -8.77 25.47
N VAL A 201 14.00 -9.95 24.91
CA VAL A 201 13.33 -10.30 23.66
C VAL A 201 12.56 -11.60 23.81
N THR A 202 11.56 -11.79 22.97
CA THR A 202 10.94 -13.10 22.78
C THR A 202 11.67 -13.83 21.65
N MET A 203 12.19 -15.02 21.93
CA MET A 203 12.83 -15.86 20.90
C MET A 203 11.76 -16.45 19.98
N LEU A 204 12.08 -16.57 18.70
CA LEU A 204 11.19 -17.15 17.69
C LEU A 204 11.87 -18.35 17.02
N ASP A 205 11.07 -19.33 16.64
CA ASP A 205 11.52 -20.39 15.72
C ASP A 205 11.50 -19.91 14.25
N ASP A 206 11.87 -20.79 13.33
CA ASP A 206 11.90 -20.52 11.88
C ASP A 206 10.51 -20.27 11.24
N LYS A 207 9.45 -20.55 11.99
CA LYS A 207 8.06 -20.28 11.63
C LYS A 207 7.46 -19.09 12.38
N TYR A 208 8.30 -18.35 13.10
CA TYR A 208 7.92 -17.19 13.92
C TYR A 208 7.03 -17.53 15.13
N ASN A 209 7.04 -18.78 15.61
CA ASN A 209 6.37 -19.14 16.85
C ASN A 209 7.24 -18.75 18.05
N GLU A 210 6.62 -18.24 19.10
CA GLU A 210 7.30 -17.84 20.32
C GLU A 210 7.89 -19.06 21.06
N GLN A 211 9.17 -18.97 21.46
CA GLN A 211 9.93 -20.05 22.12
C GLN A 211 10.31 -19.73 23.57
N GLY A 212 10.01 -18.53 24.04
CA GLY A 212 10.38 -18.07 25.37
C GLY A 212 11.17 -16.76 25.33
N GLU A 213 11.50 -16.24 26.49
CA GLU A 213 12.18 -14.95 26.62
C GLU A 213 13.66 -15.15 26.93
N GLU A 214 14.49 -14.33 26.30
CA GLU A 214 15.94 -14.27 26.56
C GLU A 214 16.38 -12.80 26.59
N THR A 215 17.56 -12.61 27.21
CA THR A 215 18.24 -11.32 27.20
C THR A 215 19.33 -11.34 26.14
N ILE A 216 19.31 -10.42 25.22
CA ILE A 216 20.36 -10.20 24.21
C ILE A 216 21.33 -9.15 24.73
N ASP A 217 22.60 -9.42 24.65
CA ASP A 217 23.65 -8.51 25.13
C ASP A 217 23.71 -7.22 24.30
N ALA A 218 24.24 -6.16 24.91
CA ALA A 218 24.53 -4.93 24.22
C ALA A 218 25.55 -5.15 23.09
N GLY A 219 25.36 -4.40 22.00
CA GLY A 219 26.26 -4.42 20.85
C GLY A 219 25.85 -5.37 19.73
N GLU A 220 24.73 -6.06 19.86
CA GLU A 220 24.18 -6.91 18.80
C GLU A 220 23.40 -6.09 17.77
N HIS A 221 23.50 -6.48 16.47
CA HIS A 221 22.72 -5.88 15.39
C HIS A 221 21.36 -6.56 15.26
N PHE A 222 20.33 -5.75 15.04
CA PHE A 222 18.96 -6.18 14.87
C PHE A 222 18.47 -5.72 13.50
N LEU A 223 18.29 -6.66 12.57
CA LEU A 223 17.71 -6.37 11.25
C LEU A 223 16.19 -6.57 11.31
N PRO A 224 15.37 -5.52 11.17
CA PRO A 224 13.92 -5.66 11.16
C PRO A 224 13.47 -6.39 9.90
N ILE A 225 12.62 -7.41 10.05
CA ILE A 225 12.18 -8.26 8.94
C ILE A 225 10.67 -8.42 8.86
N ARG A 226 9.94 -8.20 9.96
CA ARG A 226 8.51 -8.49 10.04
C ARG A 226 7.85 -7.67 11.15
N THR A 227 6.60 -7.26 10.95
CA THR A 227 5.86 -6.44 11.92
C THR A 227 4.35 -6.55 11.69
N ASP A 228 3.56 -6.28 12.72
CA ASP A 228 2.14 -6.02 12.59
C ASP A 228 1.80 -4.50 12.55
N ASN A 229 2.83 -3.64 12.51
CA ASN A 229 2.74 -2.18 12.62
C ASN A 229 2.06 -1.66 13.90
N SER A 230 1.99 -2.45 14.94
CA SER A 230 1.25 -2.11 16.15
C SER A 230 1.94 -2.61 17.43
N SER A 231 2.14 -3.90 17.55
CA SER A 231 2.52 -4.52 18.82
C SER A 231 3.91 -5.15 18.82
N PHE A 232 4.51 -5.39 17.66
CA PHE A 232 5.82 -6.00 17.59
C PHE A 232 6.61 -5.65 16.32
N VAL A 233 7.93 -5.79 16.44
CA VAL A 233 8.85 -5.87 15.31
C VAL A 233 9.71 -7.12 15.51
N ASP A 234 9.69 -8.02 14.53
CA ASP A 234 10.56 -9.20 14.49
C ASP A 234 11.85 -8.83 13.78
N CYS A 235 12.97 -9.21 14.38
CA CYS A 235 14.31 -8.93 13.89
C CYS A 235 15.12 -10.21 13.72
N ARG A 236 16.08 -10.17 12.80
CA ARG A 236 17.15 -11.17 12.68
C ARG A 236 18.42 -10.61 13.27
N LEU A 237 19.09 -11.41 14.12
CA LEU A 237 20.42 -11.11 14.63
C LEU A 237 21.50 -11.59 13.63
N ASP A 238 22.74 -11.13 13.79
CA ASP A 238 23.85 -11.49 12.91
C ASP A 238 24.12 -12.99 12.86
N ASP A 239 23.84 -13.72 13.94
CA ASP A 239 24.00 -15.18 14.03
C ASP A 239 22.80 -15.97 13.45
N GLY A 240 21.79 -15.26 12.93
CA GLY A 240 20.60 -15.83 12.29
C GLY A 240 19.44 -16.10 13.24
N ARG A 241 19.59 -15.90 14.56
CA ARG A 241 18.47 -16.02 15.49
C ARG A 241 17.38 -15.01 15.18
N LEU A 242 16.13 -15.43 15.37
CA LEU A 242 14.94 -14.60 15.21
C LEU A 242 14.42 -14.18 16.57
N VAL A 243 14.18 -12.90 16.73
CA VAL A 243 13.73 -12.31 17.99
C VAL A 243 12.58 -11.35 17.75
N ARG A 244 11.67 -11.24 18.73
CA ARG A 244 10.56 -10.29 18.73
C ARG A 244 10.81 -9.21 19.75
N LEU A 245 10.75 -7.96 19.29
CA LEU A 245 10.69 -6.77 20.12
C LEU A 245 9.21 -6.41 20.34
N LYS A 246 8.78 -6.37 21.59
CA LYS A 246 7.39 -6.01 21.96
C LYS A 246 7.26 -4.50 22.09
N ILE A 247 6.42 -3.92 21.25
CA ILE A 247 6.13 -2.49 21.25
C ILE A 247 5.08 -2.20 22.33
N THR A 248 5.41 -1.32 23.26
CA THR A 248 4.52 -0.90 24.35
C THR A 248 3.92 0.48 24.14
N LYS A 249 4.48 1.27 23.23
CA LYS A 249 3.97 2.56 22.81
C LYS A 249 4.32 2.80 21.35
N THR A 250 3.35 3.13 20.51
CA THR A 250 3.51 3.31 19.06
C THR A 250 3.78 4.75 18.63
N ASP A 251 3.29 5.73 19.41
CA ASP A 251 3.55 7.13 19.14
C ASP A 251 4.97 7.52 19.56
N TYR A 252 5.54 8.47 18.82
CA TYR A 252 6.89 8.95 19.13
C TYR A 252 6.96 9.62 20.51
N PRO A 253 7.97 9.31 21.34
CA PRO A 253 8.96 8.28 21.17
C PRO A 253 8.35 6.86 21.32
N VAL A 254 8.63 6.00 20.35
CA VAL A 254 8.22 4.58 20.38
C VAL A 254 8.93 3.88 21.54
N GLN A 255 8.20 3.00 22.26
CA GLN A 255 8.76 2.27 23.40
C GLN A 255 8.71 0.76 23.20
N ILE A 256 9.79 0.12 23.62
CA ILE A 256 9.96 -1.33 23.76
C ILE A 256 10.09 -1.63 25.25
N ASP A 257 9.19 -2.43 25.80
CA ASP A 257 9.15 -2.73 27.26
C ASP A 257 9.16 -1.48 28.14
N GLY A 258 8.51 -0.39 27.68
CA GLY A 258 8.42 0.86 28.42
C GLY A 258 9.64 1.77 28.36
N GLU A 259 10.68 1.40 27.59
CA GLU A 259 11.85 2.24 27.31
C GLU A 259 11.83 2.79 25.89
N ASP A 260 12.28 4.04 25.72
CA ASP A 260 12.33 4.69 24.42
C ASP A 260 13.31 3.93 23.49
N VAL A 261 12.84 3.65 22.27
CA VAL A 261 13.63 2.86 21.30
C VAL A 261 14.95 3.53 20.96
N ASP A 262 15.01 4.86 20.97
CA ASP A 262 16.24 5.64 20.71
C ASP A 262 17.27 5.56 21.86
N ASP A 263 16.84 5.19 23.08
CA ASP A 263 17.72 4.90 24.21
C ASP A 263 18.24 3.45 24.20
N LEU A 264 17.58 2.58 23.43
CA LEU A 264 17.91 1.16 23.32
C LEU A 264 18.81 0.85 22.13
N PHE A 265 18.69 1.60 21.04
CA PHE A 265 19.36 1.34 19.78
C PHE A 265 20.04 2.59 19.20
N GLU A 266 21.21 2.40 18.63
CA GLU A 266 21.82 3.34 17.68
C GLU A 266 21.61 2.85 16.24
N GLY A 267 21.76 3.76 15.27
CA GLY A 267 21.65 3.43 13.85
C GLY A 267 20.22 3.37 13.30
N LEU A 268 19.22 3.74 14.10
CA LEU A 268 17.86 3.91 13.61
C LEU A 268 17.76 5.16 12.74
N VAL A 269 17.21 5.02 11.55
CA VAL A 269 17.01 6.11 10.60
C VAL A 269 15.52 6.40 10.49
N TYR A 270 15.14 7.64 10.74
CA TYR A 270 13.77 8.12 10.54
C TYR A 270 13.73 9.04 9.33
N ALA A 271 12.89 8.71 8.34
CA ALA A 271 12.58 9.60 7.23
C ALA A 271 11.59 10.65 7.70
N GLY A 272 11.93 11.93 7.51
CA GLY A 272 11.07 13.06 7.85
C GLY A 272 10.08 13.40 6.74
#